data_ec7478a13664a4a559cfea62f4e3b946
#
_entry.id   ec7478a13664a4a559cfea62f4e3b946
#
_cell.length_a   1.000
_cell.length_b   1.000
_cell.length_c   1.000
_cell.angle_alpha   90.00
_cell.angle_beta   90.00
_cell.angle_gamma   90.00
#
_symmetry.space_group_name_H-M   'P 1'
#
loop_
_entity.id
_entity.type
_entity.pdbx_description
1 polymer ?
#
loop_
_entity_poly.entity_id
_entity_poly.type
_entity_poly.pdbx_seq_one_letter_code
_entity_poly.pdbx_strand_id
1 'polypeptide(L)'
;MKKKLLLIISLIILPIVIVFTLNFIVVKKSEDRIIKEDEIDAISDVDAILVLGCKVNPDGSPSMMLSNRLEKGLEIYQKTGIKLLLSGDHGTKDYDEVNAMKDYILSVDINLDDVFLDHAGFSTYDSIYRAKYIFGIKKMFIVTQRYHLYRALYIANSLGIEAYGIEADNIPYKAINTKNEIREVLARDKDFVKTIFKPSSKLLGEEIDIKGSGRLTFDK
;
A
#
# COMPACT_ATOMS: atom_id res chain seq x y z
N MET A 1 -30.79 -7.01 -38.83
CA MET A 1 -30.95 -7.38 -37.42
C MET A 1 -29.68 -8.00 -36.84
N LYS A 2 -29.10 -9.05 -37.39
CA LYS A 2 -27.89 -9.74 -36.85
C LYS A 2 -26.68 -8.81 -36.64
N LYS A 3 -26.35 -7.91 -37.57
CA LYS A 3 -25.21 -6.96 -37.41
C LYS A 3 -25.40 -5.97 -36.25
N LYS A 4 -26.64 -5.45 -36.05
CA LYS A 4 -26.93 -4.56 -34.89
C LYS A 4 -26.83 -5.31 -33.57
N LEU A 5 -27.29 -6.56 -33.52
CA LEU A 5 -27.18 -7.40 -32.32
C LEU A 5 -25.70 -7.70 -31.98
N LEU A 6 -24.89 -8.06 -32.99
CA LEU A 6 -23.45 -8.29 -32.81
C LEU A 6 -22.72 -7.04 -32.31
N LEU A 7 -23.08 -5.85 -32.80
CA LEU A 7 -22.52 -4.58 -32.34
C LEU A 7 -22.87 -4.33 -30.86
N ILE A 8 -24.12 -4.56 -30.45
CA ILE A 8 -24.56 -4.39 -29.08
C ILE A 8 -23.80 -5.38 -28.15
N ILE A 9 -23.69 -6.64 -28.58
CA ILE A 9 -22.95 -7.66 -27.83
C ILE A 9 -21.47 -7.26 -27.69
N SER A 10 -20.83 -6.78 -28.75
CA SER A 10 -19.43 -6.35 -28.70
C SER A 10 -19.21 -5.14 -27.78
N LEU A 11 -20.13 -4.18 -27.75
CA LEU A 11 -20.10 -3.02 -26.86
C LEU A 11 -20.20 -3.39 -25.37
N ILE A 12 -20.82 -4.54 -25.06
CA ILE A 12 -20.91 -5.03 -23.66
C ILE A 12 -19.72 -5.91 -23.32
N ILE A 13 -19.33 -6.83 -24.21
CA ILE A 13 -18.26 -7.81 -23.92
C ILE A 13 -16.89 -7.14 -23.92
N LEU A 14 -16.62 -6.21 -24.83
CA LEU A 14 -15.29 -5.60 -24.95
C LEU A 14 -14.82 -4.88 -23.67
N PRO A 15 -15.61 -4.03 -23.00
CA PRO A 15 -15.20 -3.45 -21.70
C PRO A 15 -14.92 -4.51 -20.64
N ILE A 16 -15.72 -5.56 -20.57
CA ILE A 16 -15.52 -6.66 -19.61
C ILE A 16 -14.17 -7.34 -19.86
N VAL A 17 -13.86 -7.66 -21.11
CA VAL A 17 -12.59 -8.27 -21.50
C VAL A 17 -11.42 -7.33 -21.15
N ILE A 18 -11.54 -6.03 -21.38
CA ILE A 18 -10.51 -5.05 -21.02
C ILE A 18 -10.25 -5.06 -19.51
N VAL A 19 -11.30 -4.95 -18.69
CA VAL A 19 -11.19 -4.97 -17.21
C VAL A 19 -10.44 -6.20 -16.74
N PHE A 20 -10.84 -7.40 -17.17
CA PHE A 20 -10.17 -8.63 -16.74
C PHE A 20 -8.74 -8.75 -17.29
N THR A 21 -8.47 -8.24 -18.49
CA THR A 21 -7.11 -8.25 -19.07
C THR A 21 -6.18 -7.33 -18.29
N LEU A 22 -6.61 -6.10 -17.96
CA LEU A 22 -5.81 -5.16 -17.17
C LEU A 22 -5.55 -5.71 -15.77
N ASN A 23 -6.59 -6.24 -15.11
CA ASN A 23 -6.44 -6.90 -13.82
C ASN A 23 -5.42 -8.06 -13.86
N PHE A 24 -5.51 -8.92 -14.89
CA PHE A 24 -4.56 -10.02 -15.08
C PHE A 24 -3.11 -9.51 -15.25
N ILE A 25 -2.91 -8.44 -16.04
CA ILE A 25 -1.58 -7.84 -16.22
C ILE A 25 -1.01 -7.33 -14.89
N VAL A 26 -1.84 -6.64 -14.08
CA VAL A 26 -1.42 -6.12 -12.77
C VAL A 26 -1.00 -7.27 -11.84
N VAL A 27 -1.84 -8.30 -11.73
CA VAL A 27 -1.55 -9.46 -10.89
C VAL A 27 -0.26 -10.16 -11.36
N LYS A 28 -0.17 -10.48 -12.65
CA LYS A 28 0.97 -11.24 -13.20
C LYS A 28 2.31 -10.52 -13.07
N LYS A 29 2.32 -9.18 -13.20
CA LYS A 29 3.55 -8.39 -13.03
C LYS A 29 3.99 -8.21 -11.58
N SER A 30 3.12 -8.54 -10.62
CA SER A 30 3.36 -8.29 -9.20
C SER A 30 3.54 -9.58 -8.39
N GLU A 31 3.06 -10.71 -8.90
CA GLU A 31 3.00 -11.99 -8.16
C GLU A 31 4.39 -12.46 -7.69
N ASP A 32 5.39 -12.40 -8.58
CA ASP A 32 6.76 -12.84 -8.29
C ASP A 32 7.52 -11.91 -7.31
N ARG A 33 6.89 -10.79 -6.92
CA ARG A 33 7.42 -9.83 -5.93
C ARG A 33 6.79 -9.98 -4.56
N ILE A 34 5.84 -10.90 -4.39
CA ILE A 34 5.28 -11.24 -3.07
C ILE A 34 6.16 -12.33 -2.49
N ILE A 35 6.83 -12.01 -1.40
CA ILE A 35 7.80 -12.86 -0.74
C ILE A 35 7.29 -13.37 0.60
N LYS A 36 7.90 -14.46 1.07
CA LYS A 36 7.69 -14.98 2.42
C LYS A 36 8.70 -14.39 3.41
N GLU A 37 8.45 -14.56 4.69
CA GLU A 37 9.34 -14.04 5.75
C GLU A 37 10.75 -14.64 5.74
N ASP A 38 10.89 -15.88 5.32
CA ASP A 38 12.19 -16.56 5.20
C ASP A 38 13.03 -16.04 4.03
N GLU A 39 12.42 -15.32 3.09
CA GLU A 39 13.10 -14.71 1.96
C GLU A 39 13.58 -13.26 2.23
N ILE A 40 13.15 -12.64 3.34
CA ILE A 40 13.49 -11.23 3.69
C ILE A 40 15.01 -11.04 3.77
N ASP A 41 15.72 -11.96 4.41
CA ASP A 41 17.15 -11.87 4.66
C ASP A 41 17.99 -11.95 3.37
N ALA A 42 17.41 -12.44 2.28
CA ALA A 42 18.06 -12.49 0.98
C ALA A 42 18.02 -11.14 0.22
N ILE A 43 17.27 -10.16 0.73
CA ILE A 43 17.07 -8.86 0.07
C ILE A 43 17.81 -7.78 0.85
N SER A 44 18.91 -7.31 0.29
CA SER A 44 19.74 -6.23 0.87
C SER A 44 19.30 -4.83 0.42
N ASP A 45 19.84 -3.82 1.10
CA ASP A 45 19.72 -2.40 0.73
C ASP A 45 18.26 -1.89 0.64
N VAL A 46 17.41 -2.35 1.54
CA VAL A 46 16.03 -1.88 1.65
C VAL A 46 15.99 -0.61 2.49
N ASP A 47 15.43 0.47 1.92
CA ASP A 47 15.38 1.78 2.55
C ASP A 47 14.32 1.86 3.65
N ALA A 48 13.15 1.21 3.45
CA ALA A 48 12.04 1.28 4.40
C ALA A 48 11.05 0.10 4.27
N ILE A 49 10.28 -0.10 5.33
CA ILE A 49 9.08 -0.94 5.39
C ILE A 49 7.87 -0.01 5.30
N LEU A 50 7.18 0.02 4.18
CA LEU A 50 5.95 0.78 3.99
C LEU A 50 4.75 -0.01 4.52
N VAL A 51 4.13 0.47 5.60
CA VAL A 51 2.87 -0.06 6.12
C VAL A 51 1.73 0.80 5.58
N LEU A 52 0.88 0.20 4.75
CA LEU A 52 -0.26 0.90 4.15
C LEU A 52 -1.43 0.98 5.13
N GLY A 53 -1.98 2.17 5.32
CA GLY A 53 -3.16 2.41 6.12
C GLY A 53 -4.42 1.70 5.59
N CYS A 54 -5.38 1.52 6.46
CA CYS A 54 -6.74 1.12 6.14
C CYS A 54 -7.69 1.54 7.26
N LYS A 55 -8.92 1.06 7.22
CA LYS A 55 -10.01 1.48 8.11
C LYS A 55 -9.61 1.51 9.60
N VAL A 56 -9.99 2.60 10.27
CA VAL A 56 -9.98 2.78 11.73
C VAL A 56 -11.38 2.52 12.28
N ASN A 57 -11.47 2.00 13.50
CA ASN A 57 -12.73 1.82 14.20
C ASN A 57 -13.29 3.16 14.70
N PRO A 58 -14.61 3.25 15.03
CA PRO A 58 -15.20 4.49 15.54
C PRO A 58 -14.62 5.01 16.86
N ASP A 59 -13.95 4.16 17.63
CA ASP A 59 -13.26 4.50 18.88
C ASP A 59 -11.82 5.00 18.67
N GLY A 60 -11.39 5.15 17.41
CA GLY A 60 -10.04 5.57 17.04
C GLY A 60 -9.01 4.43 17.02
N SER A 61 -9.35 3.23 17.45
CA SER A 61 -8.43 2.09 17.40
C SER A 61 -8.23 1.57 15.98
N PRO A 62 -7.06 0.99 15.65
CA PRO A 62 -6.86 0.31 14.37
C PRO A 62 -7.89 -0.83 14.17
N SER A 63 -8.45 -0.95 12.98
CA SER A 63 -9.21 -2.15 12.64
C SER A 63 -8.31 -3.39 12.70
N MET A 64 -8.89 -4.56 12.85
CA MET A 64 -8.14 -5.83 12.87
C MET A 64 -7.20 -6.00 11.65
N MET A 65 -7.61 -5.51 10.47
CA MET A 65 -6.76 -5.54 9.27
C MET A 65 -5.58 -4.58 9.39
N LEU A 66 -5.78 -3.41 10.01
CA LEU A 66 -4.72 -2.44 10.23
C LEU A 66 -3.76 -2.93 11.33
N SER A 67 -4.28 -3.49 12.42
CA SER A 67 -3.45 -4.11 13.47
C SER A 67 -2.53 -5.19 12.90
N ASN A 68 -3.05 -6.09 12.06
CA ASN A 68 -2.23 -7.13 11.42
C ASN A 68 -1.10 -6.55 10.55
N ARG A 69 -1.37 -5.42 9.85
CA ARG A 69 -0.30 -4.74 9.08
C ARG A 69 0.77 -4.16 9.99
N LEU A 70 0.36 -3.54 11.08
CA LEU A 70 1.27 -2.94 12.06
C LEU A 70 2.10 -4.02 12.75
N GLU A 71 1.48 -5.10 13.20
CA GLU A 71 2.16 -6.26 13.78
C GLU A 71 3.20 -6.83 12.82
N LYS A 72 2.80 -7.08 11.55
CA LYS A 72 3.72 -7.59 10.55
C LYS A 72 4.85 -6.61 10.22
N GLY A 73 4.58 -5.32 10.14
CA GLY A 73 5.60 -4.29 9.97
C GLY A 73 6.61 -4.27 11.13
N LEU A 74 6.11 -4.39 12.37
CA LEU A 74 6.95 -4.47 13.58
C LEU A 74 7.81 -5.73 13.63
N GLU A 75 7.24 -6.90 13.28
CA GLU A 75 8.01 -8.15 13.18
C GLU A 75 9.20 -8.01 12.22
N ILE A 76 8.96 -7.41 11.05
CA ILE A 76 10.03 -7.17 10.07
C ILE A 76 11.04 -6.16 10.60
N TYR A 77 10.60 -5.07 11.23
CA TYR A 77 11.47 -4.08 11.85
C TYR A 77 12.36 -4.71 12.92
N GLN A 78 11.78 -5.49 13.83
CA GLN A 78 12.54 -6.17 14.90
C GLN A 78 13.58 -7.14 14.35
N LYS A 79 13.28 -7.81 13.24
CA LYS A 79 14.19 -8.75 12.58
C LYS A 79 15.33 -8.05 11.83
N THR A 80 15.04 -6.91 11.17
CA THR A 80 15.95 -6.32 10.19
C THR A 80 16.55 -4.98 10.59
N GLY A 81 15.94 -4.26 11.51
CA GLY A 81 16.27 -2.87 11.83
C GLY A 81 15.91 -1.85 10.73
N ILE A 82 15.20 -2.27 9.69
CA ILE A 82 14.78 -1.38 8.58
C ILE A 82 13.68 -0.46 9.08
N LYS A 83 13.77 0.83 8.79
CA LYS A 83 12.84 1.86 9.25
C LYS A 83 11.42 1.67 8.73
N LEU A 84 10.44 2.05 9.56
CA LEU A 84 9.02 2.01 9.23
C LEU A 84 8.57 3.33 8.59
N LEU A 85 7.82 3.25 7.50
CA LEU A 85 7.02 4.34 6.95
C LEU A 85 5.53 3.97 7.06
N LEU A 86 4.81 4.64 7.96
CA LEU A 86 3.38 4.44 8.17
C LEU A 86 2.63 5.46 7.32
N SER A 87 1.94 5.02 6.27
CA SER A 87 1.26 5.92 5.33
C SER A 87 -0.24 5.69 5.32
N GLY A 88 -1.00 6.74 5.57
CA GLY A 88 -2.45 6.69 5.66
C GLY A 88 -3.12 8.05 5.42
N ASP A 89 -4.45 8.05 5.51
CA ASP A 89 -5.28 9.24 5.37
C ASP A 89 -5.41 9.95 6.73
N HIS A 90 -5.08 11.25 6.75
CA HIS A 90 -5.28 12.17 7.88
C HIS A 90 -6.28 13.27 7.49
N GLY A 91 -7.23 12.99 6.60
CA GLY A 91 -8.01 14.01 5.90
C GLY A 91 -9.20 14.61 6.65
N THR A 92 -9.67 14.04 7.77
CA THR A 92 -10.82 14.56 8.54
C THR A 92 -10.64 14.38 10.05
N LYS A 93 -11.27 15.27 10.86
CA LYS A 93 -11.21 15.21 12.34
C LYS A 93 -11.70 13.88 12.93
N ASP A 94 -12.58 13.19 12.20
CA ASP A 94 -13.24 11.97 12.67
C ASP A 94 -12.64 10.71 12.04
N TYR A 95 -11.63 10.85 11.17
CA TYR A 95 -10.98 9.72 10.49
C TYR A 95 -9.50 9.98 10.27
N ASP A 96 -8.68 9.36 11.09
CA ASP A 96 -7.24 9.56 11.14
C ASP A 96 -6.51 8.23 11.27
N GLU A 97 -6.13 7.68 10.10
CA GLU A 97 -5.41 6.42 10.04
C GLU A 97 -4.01 6.54 10.63
N VAL A 98 -3.33 7.67 10.38
CA VAL A 98 -1.94 7.85 10.77
C VAL A 98 -1.82 7.99 12.28
N ASN A 99 -2.72 8.72 12.94
CA ASN A 99 -2.73 8.79 14.41
C ASN A 99 -3.06 7.44 15.04
N ALA A 100 -4.01 6.68 14.49
CA ALA A 100 -4.28 5.32 14.96
C ALA A 100 -3.05 4.41 14.85
N MET A 101 -2.29 4.50 13.73
CA MET A 101 -1.04 3.77 13.56
C MET A 101 0.05 4.26 14.53
N LYS A 102 0.17 5.59 14.71
CA LYS A 102 1.11 6.18 15.66
C LYS A 102 0.84 5.71 17.08
N ASP A 103 -0.42 5.79 17.55
CA ASP A 103 -0.78 5.40 18.91
C ASP A 103 -0.52 3.91 19.16
N TYR A 104 -0.76 3.06 18.16
CA TYR A 104 -0.39 1.66 18.22
C TYR A 104 1.13 1.47 18.38
N ILE A 105 1.93 2.16 17.59
CA ILE A 105 3.41 2.09 17.67
C ILE A 105 3.93 2.64 19.00
N LEU A 106 3.32 3.69 19.54
CA LEU A 106 3.70 4.24 20.85
C LEU A 106 3.41 3.28 22.04
N SER A 107 2.54 2.28 21.82
CA SER A 107 2.23 1.26 22.83
C SER A 107 3.25 0.12 22.88
N VAL A 108 4.22 0.08 21.97
CA VAL A 108 5.28 -0.94 21.90
C VAL A 108 6.64 -0.30 22.08
N ASP A 109 7.62 -1.08 22.55
CA ASP A 109 9.00 -0.62 22.74
C ASP A 109 9.72 -0.60 21.37
N ILE A 110 9.82 0.60 20.79
CA ILE A 110 10.45 0.84 19.48
C ILE A 110 11.19 2.19 19.50
N ASN A 111 12.31 2.26 18.76
CA ASN A 111 12.99 3.53 18.57
C ASN A 111 12.18 4.43 17.61
N LEU A 112 11.62 5.53 18.15
CA LEU A 112 10.80 6.46 17.38
C LEU A 112 11.58 7.23 16.28
N ASP A 113 12.91 7.24 16.34
CA ASP A 113 13.72 7.79 15.26
C ASP A 113 13.67 6.93 13.98
N ASP A 114 13.22 5.68 14.10
CA ASP A 114 13.07 4.75 12.98
C ASP A 114 11.64 4.65 12.47
N VAL A 115 10.69 5.46 13.00
CA VAL A 115 9.28 5.48 12.59
C VAL A 115 8.94 6.78 11.91
N PHE A 116 8.57 6.72 10.64
CA PHE A 116 8.12 7.86 9.83
C PHE A 116 6.63 7.81 9.61
N LEU A 117 5.97 8.97 9.70
CA LEU A 117 4.54 9.14 9.49
C LEU A 117 4.29 9.90 8.18
N ASP A 118 3.52 9.31 7.28
CA ASP A 118 3.04 9.98 6.06
C ASP A 118 1.56 10.28 6.16
N HIS A 119 1.25 11.54 6.47
CA HIS A 119 -0.10 12.06 6.70
C HIS A 119 -0.90 12.35 5.42
N ALA A 120 -0.32 12.12 4.24
CA ALA A 120 -0.96 12.43 2.96
C ALA A 120 -1.08 11.21 2.03
N GLY A 121 -1.13 10.03 2.60
CA GLY A 121 -1.38 8.77 1.91
C GLY A 121 -2.86 8.54 1.57
N PHE A 122 -3.54 9.51 0.91
CA PHE A 122 -4.98 9.47 0.61
C PHE A 122 -5.41 8.34 -0.33
N SER A 123 -4.47 7.72 -0.99
CA SER A 123 -4.67 6.53 -1.82
C SER A 123 -3.38 5.72 -1.89
N THR A 124 -3.47 4.45 -2.28
CA THR A 124 -2.29 3.61 -2.48
C THR A 124 -1.28 4.23 -3.45
N TYR A 125 -1.77 4.89 -4.50
CA TYR A 125 -0.90 5.62 -5.42
C TYR A 125 -0.19 6.78 -4.73
N ASP A 126 -0.90 7.58 -3.92
CA ASP A 126 -0.31 8.72 -3.21
C ASP A 126 0.73 8.25 -2.18
N SER A 127 0.44 7.20 -1.40
CA SER A 127 1.39 6.59 -0.46
C SER A 127 2.70 6.19 -1.15
N ILE A 128 2.62 5.48 -2.27
CA ILE A 128 3.80 5.00 -3.00
C ILE A 128 4.51 6.14 -3.75
N TYR A 129 3.76 7.08 -4.32
CA TYR A 129 4.33 8.28 -4.93
C TYR A 129 5.15 9.07 -3.91
N ARG A 130 4.59 9.29 -2.72
CA ARG A 130 5.23 10.02 -1.63
C ARG A 130 6.41 9.25 -1.04
N ALA A 131 6.32 7.93 -0.91
CA ALA A 131 7.47 7.10 -0.54
C ALA A 131 8.69 7.40 -1.42
N LYS A 132 8.48 7.54 -2.74
CA LYS A 132 9.56 7.86 -3.69
C LYS A 132 10.01 9.32 -3.63
N TYR A 133 9.07 10.25 -3.76
CA TYR A 133 9.40 11.65 -4.06
C TYR A 133 9.50 12.54 -2.83
N ILE A 134 8.93 12.11 -1.69
CA ILE A 134 9.03 12.83 -0.42
C ILE A 134 10.05 12.16 0.49
N PHE A 135 10.00 10.83 0.61
CA PHE A 135 10.89 10.08 1.51
C PHE A 135 12.14 9.52 0.82
N GLY A 136 12.32 9.76 -0.48
CA GLY A 136 13.52 9.36 -1.23
C GLY A 136 13.73 7.86 -1.37
N ILE A 137 12.71 7.05 -1.13
CA ILE A 137 12.79 5.59 -1.12
C ILE A 137 12.98 5.04 -2.53
N LYS A 138 13.97 4.18 -2.70
CA LYS A 138 14.29 3.49 -3.96
C LYS A 138 13.97 2.01 -3.90
N LYS A 139 14.10 1.40 -2.71
CA LYS A 139 13.82 0.00 -2.45
C LYS A 139 13.03 -0.16 -1.16
N MET A 140 11.94 -0.94 -1.16
CA MET A 140 11.11 -1.09 0.04
C MET A 140 10.41 -2.44 0.13
N PHE A 141 10.09 -2.81 1.38
CA PHE A 141 9.04 -3.77 1.65
C PHE A 141 7.69 -3.06 1.75
N ILE A 142 6.63 -3.67 1.21
CA ILE A 142 5.25 -3.19 1.35
C ILE A 142 4.47 -4.20 2.16
N VAL A 143 3.88 -3.76 3.28
CA VAL A 143 3.11 -4.60 4.18
C VAL A 143 1.62 -4.26 4.06
N THR A 144 0.84 -5.21 3.57
CA THR A 144 -0.62 -5.12 3.47
C THR A 144 -1.22 -6.52 3.20
N GLN A 145 -2.56 -6.63 3.07
CA GLN A 145 -3.20 -7.89 2.72
C GLN A 145 -2.88 -8.32 1.28
N ARG A 146 -2.86 -9.64 1.03
CA ARG A 146 -2.48 -10.22 -0.26
C ARG A 146 -3.21 -9.62 -1.46
N TYR A 147 -4.54 -9.48 -1.39
CA TYR A 147 -5.33 -8.93 -2.49
C TYR A 147 -4.93 -7.49 -2.87
N HIS A 148 -4.40 -6.72 -1.92
CA HIS A 148 -3.94 -5.34 -2.09
C HIS A 148 -2.48 -5.26 -2.56
N LEU A 149 -1.63 -6.23 -2.21
CA LEU A 149 -0.21 -6.26 -2.60
C LEU A 149 -0.03 -6.17 -4.11
N TYR A 150 -0.84 -6.86 -4.90
CA TYR A 150 -0.73 -6.81 -6.37
C TYR A 150 -0.80 -5.38 -6.91
N ARG A 151 -1.74 -4.59 -6.42
CA ARG A 151 -1.92 -3.19 -6.84
C ARG A 151 -0.79 -2.30 -6.33
N ALA A 152 -0.40 -2.44 -5.08
CA ALA A 152 0.68 -1.66 -4.49
C ALA A 152 2.02 -1.92 -5.19
N LEU A 153 2.38 -3.18 -5.42
CA LEU A 153 3.61 -3.57 -6.12
C LEU A 153 3.62 -3.09 -7.58
N TYR A 154 2.48 -3.18 -8.27
CA TYR A 154 2.35 -2.68 -9.63
C TYR A 154 2.61 -1.17 -9.72
N ILE A 155 2.04 -0.38 -8.79
CA ILE A 155 2.26 1.07 -8.70
C ILE A 155 3.74 1.35 -8.40
N ALA A 156 4.33 0.68 -7.42
CA ALA A 156 5.73 0.87 -7.02
C ALA A 156 6.67 0.63 -8.21
N ASN A 157 6.54 -0.51 -8.88
CA ASN A 157 7.33 -0.84 -10.06
C ASN A 157 7.14 0.18 -11.19
N SER A 158 5.89 0.60 -11.45
CA SER A 158 5.57 1.60 -12.49
C SER A 158 6.19 2.97 -12.19
N LEU A 159 6.32 3.32 -10.92
CA LEU A 159 7.03 4.54 -10.47
C LEU A 159 8.55 4.34 -10.38
N GLY A 160 9.07 3.15 -10.63
CA GLY A 160 10.50 2.83 -10.59
C GLY A 160 11.05 2.69 -9.17
N ILE A 161 10.25 2.14 -8.25
CA ILE A 161 10.68 1.68 -6.93
C ILE A 161 10.85 0.17 -7.00
N GLU A 162 11.98 -0.35 -6.55
CA GLU A 162 12.14 -1.77 -6.32
C GLU A 162 11.37 -2.16 -5.06
N ALA A 163 10.28 -2.92 -5.19
CA ALA A 163 9.44 -3.24 -4.06
C ALA A 163 9.15 -4.74 -3.98
N TYR A 164 9.07 -5.23 -2.74
CA TYR A 164 8.67 -6.59 -2.40
C TYR A 164 7.51 -6.55 -1.43
N GLY A 165 6.51 -7.39 -1.66
CA GLY A 165 5.30 -7.43 -0.84
C GLY A 165 5.37 -8.50 0.22
N ILE A 166 4.97 -8.15 1.44
CA ILE A 166 4.86 -9.09 2.56
C ILE A 166 3.42 -9.09 3.03
N GLU A 167 2.84 -10.28 3.06
CA GLU A 167 1.43 -10.50 3.37
C GLU A 167 1.18 -10.34 4.88
N ALA A 168 0.18 -9.52 5.22
CA ALA A 168 -0.26 -9.29 6.59
C ALA A 168 -1.56 -10.04 6.95
N ASP A 169 -1.84 -11.15 6.27
CA ASP A 169 -3.06 -11.94 6.48
C ASP A 169 -2.83 -13.04 7.54
N ASN A 170 -2.81 -12.65 8.81
CA ASN A 170 -2.65 -13.58 9.93
C ASN A 170 -3.92 -14.39 10.24
N ILE A 171 -5.08 -14.02 9.68
CA ILE A 171 -6.39 -14.67 9.92
C ILE A 171 -7.14 -14.83 8.60
N PRO A 172 -7.81 -15.99 8.35
CA PRO A 172 -8.59 -16.20 7.15
C PRO A 172 -9.90 -15.39 7.17
N TYR A 173 -9.89 -14.18 6.63
CA TYR A 173 -11.07 -13.30 6.47
C TYR A 173 -11.90 -13.65 5.23
N LYS A 174 -12.29 -14.91 5.02
CA LYS A 174 -12.89 -15.34 3.75
C LYS A 174 -13.99 -14.42 3.19
N ALA A 175 -14.96 -14.01 4.00
CA ALA A 175 -16.07 -13.17 3.53
C ALA A 175 -15.66 -11.71 3.26
N ILE A 176 -14.78 -11.14 4.08
CA ILE A 176 -14.28 -9.77 3.93
C ILE A 176 -13.32 -9.68 2.74
N ASN A 177 -12.49 -10.70 2.55
CA ASN A 177 -11.55 -10.77 1.44
C ASN A 177 -12.26 -10.83 0.10
N THR A 178 -13.33 -11.62 -0.05
CA THR A 178 -14.08 -11.71 -1.32
C THR A 178 -14.64 -10.35 -1.76
N LYS A 179 -15.23 -9.58 -0.83
CA LYS A 179 -15.73 -8.23 -1.13
C LYS A 179 -14.59 -7.28 -1.53
N ASN A 180 -13.47 -7.37 -0.83
CA ASN A 180 -12.30 -6.55 -1.10
C ASN A 180 -11.64 -6.94 -2.44
N GLU A 181 -11.57 -8.25 -2.76
CA GLU A 181 -11.04 -8.73 -4.04
C GLU A 181 -11.86 -8.20 -5.23
N ILE A 182 -13.19 -8.21 -5.14
CA ILE A 182 -14.05 -7.65 -6.19
C ILE A 182 -13.79 -6.14 -6.36
N ARG A 183 -13.67 -5.40 -5.26
CA ARG A 183 -13.34 -3.97 -5.29
C ARG A 183 -11.95 -3.74 -5.90
N GLU A 184 -10.98 -4.59 -5.60
CA GLU A 184 -9.62 -4.47 -6.10
C GLU A 184 -9.51 -4.70 -7.61
N VAL A 185 -10.39 -5.45 -8.25
CA VAL A 185 -10.40 -5.57 -9.72
C VAL A 185 -10.51 -4.18 -10.34
N LEU A 186 -11.53 -3.39 -9.96
CA LEU A 186 -11.73 -2.04 -10.48
C LEU A 186 -10.64 -1.06 -10.00
N ALA A 187 -10.14 -1.23 -8.78
CA ALA A 187 -9.07 -0.39 -8.23
C ALA A 187 -7.74 -0.62 -8.98
N ARG A 188 -7.42 -1.86 -9.35
CA ARG A 188 -6.24 -2.19 -10.16
C ARG A 188 -6.32 -1.56 -11.54
N ASP A 189 -7.48 -1.63 -12.20
CA ASP A 189 -7.67 -1.02 -13.52
C ASP A 189 -7.54 0.50 -13.48
N LYS A 190 -8.15 1.15 -12.48
CA LYS A 190 -8.00 2.58 -12.24
C LYS A 190 -6.53 2.97 -12.07
N ASP A 191 -5.81 2.25 -11.20
CA ASP A 191 -4.42 2.57 -10.90
C ASP A 191 -3.49 2.16 -12.05
N PHE A 192 -3.82 1.13 -12.84
CA PHE A 192 -3.13 0.84 -14.10
C PHE A 192 -3.13 2.08 -15.02
N VAL A 193 -4.30 2.67 -15.24
CA VAL A 193 -4.41 3.89 -16.07
C VAL A 193 -3.66 5.06 -15.42
N LYS A 194 -3.76 5.24 -14.09
CA LYS A 194 -3.06 6.29 -13.34
C LYS A 194 -1.55 6.18 -13.49
N THR A 195 -1.00 4.96 -13.52
CA THR A 195 0.45 4.74 -13.68
C THR A 195 0.97 5.02 -15.09
N ILE A 196 0.12 5.07 -16.10
CA ILE A 196 0.52 5.51 -17.46
C ILE A 196 0.83 7.01 -17.46
N PHE A 197 -0.03 7.82 -16.84
CA PHE A 197 0.11 9.28 -16.81
C PHE A 197 1.02 9.79 -15.69
N LYS A 198 1.24 9.01 -14.65
CA LYS A 198 2.06 9.30 -13.48
C LYS A 198 1.82 10.71 -12.90
N PRO A 199 0.57 11.08 -12.60
CA PRO A 199 0.31 12.40 -12.02
C PRO A 199 1.00 12.53 -10.67
N SER A 200 1.35 13.75 -10.28
CA SER A 200 1.84 14.00 -8.93
C SER A 200 0.77 13.67 -7.87
N SER A 201 1.22 13.36 -6.65
CA SER A 201 0.32 13.22 -5.50
C SER A 201 -0.42 14.54 -5.24
N LYS A 202 -1.60 14.45 -4.63
CA LYS A 202 -2.44 15.61 -4.29
C LYS A 202 -1.74 16.62 -3.39
N LEU A 203 -0.98 16.12 -2.41
CA LEU A 203 -0.15 16.93 -1.54
C LEU A 203 1.29 16.47 -1.67
N LEU A 204 2.19 17.38 -2.01
CA LEU A 204 3.62 17.11 -2.03
C LEU A 204 4.18 17.39 -0.61
N GLY A 205 4.68 18.50 -0.29
CA GLY A 205 5.39 18.81 0.92
C GLY A 205 6.90 18.85 0.67
N GLU A 206 7.65 19.11 1.72
CA GLU A 206 9.11 19.11 1.67
C GLU A 206 9.65 17.66 1.64
N GLU A 207 10.83 17.49 1.05
CA GLU A 207 11.52 16.20 1.06
C GLU A 207 11.97 15.86 2.48
N ILE A 208 11.81 14.61 2.88
CA ILE A 208 12.18 14.06 4.17
C ILE A 208 13.17 12.93 3.94
N ASP A 209 14.37 13.05 4.46
CA ASP A 209 15.37 11.99 4.35
C ASP A 209 14.98 10.81 5.25
N ILE A 210 14.63 9.68 4.66
CA ILE A 210 14.31 8.44 5.38
C ILE A 210 15.48 7.94 6.24
N LYS A 211 16.70 8.39 5.96
CA LYS A 211 17.89 8.05 6.78
C LYS A 211 18.01 8.89 8.04
N GLY A 212 17.28 10.01 8.10
CA GLY A 212 17.23 10.90 9.26
C GLY A 212 16.39 10.34 10.41
N SER A 213 15.89 11.24 11.27
CA SER A 213 15.00 10.91 12.40
C SER A 213 13.53 10.98 11.96
N GLY A 214 12.77 9.91 12.19
CA GLY A 214 11.34 9.86 11.95
C GLY A 214 10.53 10.80 12.84
N ARG A 215 11.06 11.21 13.99
CA ARG A 215 10.38 12.16 14.92
C ARG A 215 10.00 13.48 14.25
N LEU A 216 10.69 13.87 13.17
CA LEU A 216 10.35 15.07 12.39
C LEU A 216 8.95 15.00 11.73
N THR A 217 8.43 13.80 11.57
CA THR A 217 7.12 13.53 10.95
C THR A 217 5.98 13.41 11.96
N PHE A 218 6.29 13.40 13.28
CA PHE A 218 5.28 13.35 14.31
C PHE A 218 4.67 14.75 14.49
N ASP A 219 3.34 14.83 14.46
CA ASP A 219 2.63 16.06 14.75
C ASP A 219 2.96 16.57 16.17
N LYS A 220 3.13 17.89 16.27
CA LYS A 220 3.37 18.57 17.54
C LYS A 220 2.09 18.73 18.35
#